data_5ceb985d1993010ab068e307f896b7dc
#
_entry.id   5ceb985d1993010ab068e307f896b7dc
#
_cell.length_a   1.000
_cell.length_b   1.000
_cell.length_c   1.000
_cell.angle_alpha   90.00
_cell.angle_beta   90.00
_cell.angle_gamma   90.00
#
_symmetry.space_group_name_H-M   'P 1'
#
loop_
_entity.id
_entity.type
_entity.pdbx_description
1 polymer ?
#
loop_
_entity_poly.entity_id
_entity_poly.type
_entity_poly.pdbx_seq_one_letter_code
_entity_poly.pdbx_strand_id
1 'polypeptide(L)'
;HKGKVISIENQNSWTDGGVASPTPFYWSTGGYGVMWHTFKKGQYDFGSREENLVNLSHDENYLDVFFMVSDGPVSLLRDFYQLTGAPVLLPKFAFYQGHLNAYNRDYWKEDEKGILFEDGKRYKESQKDNGGIKESLNGELNNYQFSGRAVVDRYKAHDMPLGWLLPND
;
A
#
# COMPACT_ATOMS: atom_id res chain seq x y z
N HIS A 1 1.75 -12.11 15.16
CA HIS A 1 2.75 -11.16 15.70
C HIS A 1 3.35 -11.60 17.05
N LYS A 2 3.08 -12.84 17.52
CA LYS A 2 3.64 -13.34 18.80
C LYS A 2 5.17 -13.13 18.85
N GLY A 3 5.66 -12.63 19.96
CA GLY A 3 7.09 -12.37 20.18
C GLY A 3 7.63 -11.12 19.46
N LYS A 4 6.75 -10.23 18.95
CA LYS A 4 7.17 -9.03 18.22
C LYS A 4 6.64 -7.76 18.85
N VAL A 5 7.39 -6.69 18.65
CA VAL A 5 6.94 -5.32 18.90
C VAL A 5 6.55 -4.71 17.55
N ILE A 6 5.37 -4.09 17.50
CA ILE A 6 4.82 -3.45 16.30
C ILE A 6 4.64 -1.96 16.60
N SER A 7 5.19 -1.12 15.74
CA SER A 7 4.90 0.32 15.77
C SER A 7 3.53 0.59 15.18
N ILE A 8 2.71 1.35 15.88
CA ILE A 8 1.42 1.86 15.41
C ILE A 8 1.62 3.33 15.10
N GLU A 9 2.18 3.58 13.94
CA GLU A 9 2.54 4.92 13.48
C GLU A 9 2.43 4.99 11.96
N ASN A 10 1.90 6.08 11.45
CA ASN A 10 1.91 6.34 10.02
C ASN A 10 3.34 6.57 9.56
N GLN A 11 3.76 5.82 8.58
CA GLN A 11 5.09 5.94 7.98
C GLN A 11 4.95 6.25 6.50
N ASN A 12 5.76 7.18 6.04
CA ASN A 12 5.89 7.51 4.64
C ASN A 12 7.39 7.50 4.30
N SER A 13 7.89 6.30 4.00
CA SER A 13 9.28 6.11 3.62
C SER A 13 9.37 5.64 2.18
N TRP A 14 10.05 6.40 1.37
CA TRP A 14 10.32 6.07 -0.03
C TRP A 14 11.48 5.09 -0.19
N THR A 15 12.32 4.97 0.83
CA THR A 15 13.53 4.16 0.77
C THR A 15 13.35 2.74 1.31
N ASP A 16 12.40 2.53 2.22
CA ASP A 16 12.27 1.27 2.96
C ASP A 16 10.97 0.51 2.65
N GLY A 17 10.47 0.65 1.44
CA GLY A 17 9.34 -0.17 1.00
C GLY A 17 7.99 0.30 1.48
N GLY A 18 7.84 1.58 1.78
CA GLY A 18 6.52 2.05 1.66
C GLY A 18 5.89 2.89 2.75
N VAL A 19 4.61 3.02 2.59
CA VAL A 19 3.70 3.75 3.46
C VAL A 19 3.01 2.75 4.37
N ALA A 20 3.07 2.99 5.67
CA ALA A 20 2.29 2.24 6.64
C ALA A 20 1.22 3.15 7.27
N SER A 21 0.00 2.66 7.31
CA SER A 21 -1.12 3.30 7.99
C SER A 21 -1.84 2.24 8.84
N PRO A 22 -1.25 1.86 9.98
CA PRO A 22 -1.77 0.80 10.81
C PRO A 22 -3.04 1.26 11.53
N THR A 23 -4.03 0.36 11.59
CA THR A 23 -5.20 0.53 12.45
C THR A 23 -4.87 0.04 13.86
N PRO A 24 -5.23 0.74 14.92
CA PRO A 24 -4.98 0.32 16.30
C PRO A 24 -5.96 -0.78 16.74
N PHE A 25 -6.02 -1.84 15.97
CA PHE A 25 -6.85 -3.01 16.15
C PHE A 25 -6.04 -4.28 15.95
N TYR A 26 -6.19 -5.23 16.86
CA TYR A 26 -5.71 -6.58 16.65
C TYR A 26 -6.71 -7.60 17.13
N TRP A 27 -6.58 -8.82 16.65
CA TRP A 27 -7.36 -9.94 17.11
C TRP A 27 -6.47 -11.17 17.34
N SER A 28 -6.95 -12.05 18.19
CA SER A 28 -6.26 -13.28 18.59
C SER A 28 -7.08 -14.51 18.21
N THR A 29 -6.39 -15.58 17.85
CA THR A 29 -7.00 -16.91 17.71
C THR A 29 -7.60 -17.44 19.01
N GLY A 30 -7.33 -16.78 20.13
CA GLY A 30 -8.00 -17.03 21.41
C GLY A 30 -9.44 -16.53 21.50
N GLY A 31 -10.01 -16.01 20.39
CA GLY A 31 -11.42 -15.61 20.33
C GLY A 31 -11.69 -14.19 20.85
N TYR A 32 -10.70 -13.31 20.80
CA TYR A 32 -10.91 -11.92 21.19
C TYR A 32 -10.23 -10.93 20.23
N GLY A 33 -10.74 -9.72 20.19
CA GLY A 33 -10.17 -8.57 19.52
C GLY A 33 -10.12 -7.35 20.44
N VAL A 34 -9.18 -6.48 20.19
CA VAL A 34 -9.00 -5.23 20.93
C VAL A 34 -8.81 -4.10 19.94
N MET A 35 -9.63 -3.08 20.06
CA MET A 35 -9.51 -1.84 19.31
C MET A 35 -9.32 -0.70 20.28
N TRP A 36 -8.22 0.03 20.15
CA TRP A 36 -8.03 1.29 20.85
C TRP A 36 -8.53 2.43 19.96
N HIS A 37 -9.52 3.16 20.45
CA HIS A 37 -10.12 4.26 19.70
C HIS A 37 -9.24 5.50 19.78
N THR A 38 -8.19 5.51 18.99
CA THR A 38 -7.24 6.62 18.89
C THR A 38 -6.61 6.66 17.49
N PHE A 39 -6.12 7.83 17.11
CA PHE A 39 -5.27 8.04 15.94
C PHE A 39 -3.84 8.51 16.32
N LYS A 40 -3.52 8.47 17.62
CA LYS A 40 -2.18 8.76 18.11
C LYS A 40 -1.27 7.57 17.88
N LYS A 41 0.01 7.86 17.66
CA LYS A 41 1.01 6.81 17.55
C LYS A 41 1.10 5.98 18.82
N GLY A 42 1.56 4.76 18.65
CA GLY A 42 1.69 3.82 19.74
C GLY A 42 2.62 2.66 19.45
N GLN A 43 2.68 1.73 20.38
CA GLN A 43 3.47 0.53 20.26
C GLN A 43 2.74 -0.65 20.89
N TYR A 44 2.72 -1.77 20.19
CA TYR A 44 2.11 -3.02 20.64
C TYR A 44 3.21 -4.08 20.79
N ASP A 45 3.41 -4.56 22.00
CA ASP A 45 4.33 -5.66 22.32
C ASP A 45 3.52 -6.95 22.54
N PHE A 46 3.68 -7.90 21.65
CA PHE A 46 3.00 -9.19 21.68
C PHE A 46 3.88 -10.28 22.30
N GLY A 47 4.37 -10.04 23.50
CA GLY A 47 5.17 -11.00 24.25
C GLY A 47 6.64 -11.03 23.85
N SER A 48 7.20 -9.92 23.37
CA SER A 48 8.64 -9.80 23.10
C SER A 48 9.45 -9.62 24.36
N ARG A 49 8.95 -8.81 25.30
CA ARG A 49 9.60 -8.55 26.58
C ARG A 49 9.20 -9.58 27.64
N GLU A 50 7.95 -9.99 27.63
CA GLU A 50 7.39 -10.97 28.55
C GLU A 50 6.42 -11.88 27.79
N GLU A 51 6.74 -13.18 27.72
CA GLU A 51 6.15 -14.12 26.75
C GLU A 51 4.60 -14.21 26.79
N ASN A 52 3.99 -14.05 27.95
CA ASN A 52 2.55 -14.21 28.12
C ASN A 52 1.82 -12.89 28.35
N LEU A 53 2.46 -11.78 28.05
CA LEU A 53 1.92 -10.45 28.23
C LEU A 53 1.78 -9.74 26.88
N VAL A 54 0.60 -9.15 26.64
CA VAL A 54 0.41 -8.17 25.56
C VAL A 54 0.38 -6.80 26.18
N ASN A 55 1.31 -5.95 25.76
CA ASN A 55 1.44 -4.59 26.27
C ASN A 55 1.13 -3.60 25.14
N LEU A 56 0.15 -2.75 25.35
CA LEU A 56 -0.28 -1.74 24.39
C LEU A 56 -0.03 -0.35 24.98
N SER A 57 0.48 0.54 24.16
CA SER A 57 0.67 1.94 24.55
C SER A 57 0.36 2.87 23.38
N HIS A 58 -0.20 4.03 23.69
CA HIS A 58 -0.38 5.14 22.77
C HIS A 58 0.01 6.45 23.46
N ASP A 59 0.40 7.45 22.68
CA ASP A 59 0.69 8.80 23.16
C ASP A 59 -0.62 9.56 23.48
N GLU A 60 -1.41 8.97 24.39
CA GLU A 60 -2.70 9.48 24.83
C GLU A 60 -2.73 9.61 26.36
N ASN A 61 -3.57 10.48 26.85
CA ASN A 61 -3.80 10.68 28.29
C ASN A 61 -5.14 10.12 28.76
N TYR A 62 -5.85 9.39 27.91
CA TYR A 62 -7.10 8.70 28.23
C TYR A 62 -7.11 7.29 27.62
N LEU A 63 -7.97 6.44 28.14
CA LEU A 63 -8.16 5.07 27.67
C LEU A 63 -9.58 4.92 27.10
N ASP A 64 -9.68 4.71 25.79
CA ASP A 64 -10.92 4.39 25.09
C ASP A 64 -10.69 3.13 24.26
N VAL A 65 -11.11 2.00 24.82
CA VAL A 65 -10.81 0.66 24.28
C VAL A 65 -12.07 -0.17 24.16
N PHE A 66 -12.23 -0.81 23.02
CA PHE A 66 -13.28 -1.80 22.78
C PHE A 66 -12.69 -3.20 22.82
N PHE A 67 -13.28 -4.05 23.66
CA PHE A 67 -12.99 -5.47 23.72
C PHE A 67 -14.13 -6.24 23.03
N MET A 68 -13.74 -7.09 22.09
CA MET A 68 -14.65 -7.97 21.36
C MET A 68 -14.32 -9.42 21.73
N VAL A 69 -15.32 -10.18 22.09
CA VAL A 69 -15.20 -11.62 22.38
C VAL A 69 -16.16 -12.38 21.50
N SER A 70 -15.67 -13.37 20.80
CA SER A 70 -16.48 -14.06 19.79
C SER A 70 -15.93 -15.45 19.46
N ASP A 71 -16.78 -16.29 18.92
CA ASP A 71 -16.49 -17.69 18.60
C ASP A 71 -15.52 -17.87 17.42
N GLY A 72 -15.19 -16.80 16.70
CA GLY A 72 -14.27 -16.89 15.56
C GLY A 72 -13.99 -15.57 14.85
N PRO A 73 -13.05 -15.57 13.89
CA PRO A 73 -12.57 -14.34 13.26
C PRO A 73 -13.66 -13.58 12.46
N VAL A 74 -14.61 -14.29 11.88
CA VAL A 74 -15.69 -13.66 11.09
C VAL A 74 -16.61 -12.84 11.99
N SER A 75 -16.97 -13.37 13.15
CA SER A 75 -17.81 -12.65 14.12
C SER A 75 -17.04 -11.48 14.76
N LEU A 76 -15.76 -11.64 15.07
CA LEU A 76 -14.92 -10.54 15.53
C LEU A 76 -14.85 -9.39 14.52
N LEU A 77 -14.71 -9.70 13.22
CA LEU A 77 -14.73 -8.69 12.18
C LEU A 77 -16.11 -8.01 12.04
N ARG A 78 -17.21 -8.74 12.26
CA ARG A 78 -18.54 -8.12 12.29
C ARG A 78 -18.67 -7.12 13.43
N ASP A 79 -18.19 -7.47 14.62
CA ASP A 79 -18.21 -6.57 15.78
C ASP A 79 -17.35 -5.33 15.50
N PHE A 80 -16.15 -5.51 14.92
CA PHE A 80 -15.30 -4.41 14.49
C PHE A 80 -16.02 -3.50 13.48
N TYR A 81 -16.72 -4.06 12.49
CA TYR A 81 -17.46 -3.29 11.51
C TYR A 81 -18.71 -2.59 12.07
N GLN A 82 -19.25 -3.04 13.19
CA GLN A 82 -20.29 -2.27 13.88
C GLN A 82 -19.76 -0.95 14.43
N LEU A 83 -18.49 -0.91 14.83
CA LEU A 83 -17.83 0.29 15.32
C LEU A 83 -17.31 1.20 14.20
N THR A 84 -16.75 0.60 13.16
CA THR A 84 -16.01 1.34 12.10
C THR A 84 -16.82 1.55 10.82
N GLY A 85 -17.94 0.89 10.69
CA GLY A 85 -18.70 0.79 9.44
C GLY A 85 -18.29 -0.41 8.59
N ALA A 86 -19.21 -0.93 7.81
CA ALA A 86 -18.96 -2.05 6.92
C ALA A 86 -18.09 -1.59 5.71
N PRO A 87 -17.15 -2.43 5.27
CA PRO A 87 -16.38 -2.13 4.06
C PRO A 87 -17.29 -2.10 2.83
N VAL A 88 -17.00 -1.20 1.93
CA VAL A 88 -17.69 -1.13 0.64
C VAL A 88 -17.26 -2.31 -0.23
N LEU A 89 -18.23 -3.02 -0.80
CA LEU A 89 -17.93 -4.02 -1.81
C LEU A 89 -17.44 -3.32 -3.09
N LEU A 90 -16.17 -3.49 -3.37
CA LEU A 90 -15.57 -2.91 -4.55
C LEU A 90 -16.03 -3.62 -5.83
N PRO A 91 -16.10 -2.94 -6.97
CA PRO A 91 -16.36 -3.56 -8.25
C PRO A 91 -15.23 -4.54 -8.62
N LYS A 92 -15.55 -5.54 -9.44
CA LYS A 92 -14.62 -6.63 -9.79
C LYS A 92 -13.26 -6.15 -10.28
N PHE A 93 -13.21 -5.08 -11.07
CA PHE A 93 -11.96 -4.55 -11.61
C PHE A 93 -11.01 -4.01 -10.52
N ALA A 94 -11.51 -3.61 -9.37
CA ALA A 94 -10.69 -3.13 -8.26
C ALA A 94 -9.84 -4.24 -7.60
N PHE A 95 -10.21 -5.51 -7.85
CA PHE A 95 -9.46 -6.69 -7.39
C PHE A 95 -8.47 -7.19 -8.45
N TYR A 96 -8.44 -6.60 -9.62
CA TYR A 96 -7.42 -6.87 -10.61
C TYR A 96 -6.16 -6.09 -10.29
N GLN A 97 -5.09 -6.43 -10.99
CA GLN A 97 -3.83 -5.74 -10.86
C GLN A 97 -4.00 -4.24 -11.13
N GLY A 98 -3.50 -3.43 -10.23
CA GLY A 98 -3.40 -1.99 -10.40
C GLY A 98 -2.00 -1.60 -10.82
N HIS A 99 -1.88 -0.62 -11.70
CA HIS A 99 -0.62 0.02 -11.98
C HIS A 99 -0.57 1.38 -11.26
N LEU A 100 0.39 1.51 -10.36
CA LEU A 100 0.67 2.75 -9.67
C LEU A 100 1.86 3.41 -10.37
N ASN A 101 1.61 4.46 -11.11
CA ASN A 101 2.65 5.34 -11.61
C ASN A 101 2.92 6.41 -10.55
N ALA A 102 3.91 6.15 -9.71
CA ALA A 102 4.13 6.95 -8.53
C ALA A 102 4.86 8.26 -8.78
N TYR A 103 5.42 8.47 -9.96
CA TYR A 103 6.25 9.65 -10.19
C TYR A 103 6.27 10.18 -11.60
N ASN A 104 5.98 11.45 -11.71
CA ASN A 104 6.42 12.31 -12.79
C ASN A 104 7.94 12.62 -12.76
N ARG A 105 8.70 11.95 -11.92
CA ARG A 105 10.15 12.17 -11.78
C ARG A 105 10.98 11.18 -12.55
N ASP A 106 10.37 10.11 -13.05
CA ASP A 106 11.08 9.10 -13.78
C ASP A 106 11.32 9.60 -15.21
N TYR A 107 12.56 9.77 -15.51
CA TYR A 107 13.03 10.14 -16.83
C TYR A 107 13.70 8.94 -17.49
N TRP A 108 13.43 8.75 -18.75
CA TRP A 108 14.02 7.70 -19.55
C TRP A 108 15.10 8.27 -20.45
N LYS A 109 16.24 7.61 -20.49
CA LYS A 109 17.36 7.97 -21.37
C LYS A 109 17.67 6.84 -22.31
N GLU A 110 17.99 7.16 -23.54
CA GLU A 110 18.53 6.20 -24.50
C GLU A 110 19.85 5.64 -23.95
N ASP A 111 19.90 4.30 -23.80
CA ASP A 111 21.05 3.58 -23.25
C ASP A 111 21.08 2.16 -23.84
N GLU A 112 22.19 1.76 -24.44
CA GLU A 112 22.34 0.45 -25.10
C GLU A 112 22.09 -0.73 -24.15
N LYS A 113 22.31 -0.56 -22.84
CA LYS A 113 22.07 -1.56 -21.80
C LYS A 113 20.67 -1.46 -21.20
N GLY A 114 19.83 -0.59 -21.74
CA GLY A 114 18.48 -0.35 -21.27
C GLY A 114 17.47 -1.40 -21.73
N ILE A 115 16.24 -1.18 -21.30
CA ILE A 115 15.07 -1.98 -21.70
C ILE A 115 14.69 -1.59 -23.13
N LEU A 116 14.34 -2.60 -23.94
CA LEU A 116 13.87 -2.39 -25.31
C LEU A 116 12.39 -1.94 -25.28
N PHE A 117 12.12 -0.82 -25.94
CA PHE A 117 10.78 -0.26 -26.10
C PHE A 117 10.22 -0.51 -27.51
N GLU A 118 8.95 -0.16 -27.73
CA GLU A 118 8.20 -0.41 -28.95
C GLU A 118 8.74 0.33 -30.18
N ASP A 119 9.47 1.40 -29.97
CA ASP A 119 10.15 2.17 -31.02
C ASP A 119 11.46 1.51 -31.52
N GLY A 120 11.82 0.36 -30.94
CA GLY A 120 13.04 -0.37 -31.26
C GLY A 120 14.30 0.16 -30.58
N LYS A 121 14.18 1.17 -29.75
CA LYS A 121 15.28 1.73 -28.98
C LYS A 121 15.32 1.16 -27.56
N ARG A 122 16.47 1.30 -26.94
CA ARG A 122 16.67 0.90 -25.54
C ARG A 122 16.79 2.12 -24.65
N TYR A 123 16.08 2.05 -23.52
CA TYR A 123 16.06 3.13 -22.54
C TYR A 123 16.34 2.61 -21.15
N LYS A 124 16.98 3.45 -20.35
CA LYS A 124 17.22 3.19 -18.93
C LYS A 124 16.55 4.29 -18.11
N GLU A 125 15.91 3.87 -17.04
CA GLU A 125 15.32 4.78 -16.07
C GLU A 125 16.38 5.65 -15.40
N SER A 126 16.09 6.92 -15.22
CA SER A 126 16.94 7.89 -14.54
C SER A 126 16.09 8.74 -13.61
N GLN A 127 16.43 8.74 -12.33
CA GLN A 127 15.75 9.58 -11.32
C GLN A 127 16.16 11.07 -11.38
N LYS A 128 17.03 11.42 -12.32
CA LYS A 128 17.50 12.79 -12.49
C LYS A 128 17.14 13.28 -13.88
N ASP A 129 16.56 14.47 -13.94
CA ASP A 129 16.43 15.19 -15.21
C ASP A 129 17.82 15.59 -15.73
N ASN A 130 18.33 14.79 -16.63
CA ASN A 130 19.57 15.03 -17.34
C ASN A 130 19.32 15.12 -18.85
N GLY A 131 18.20 15.74 -19.26
CA GLY A 131 17.73 15.74 -20.64
C GLY A 131 17.04 14.44 -21.06
N GLY A 132 16.55 13.65 -20.12
CA GLY A 132 15.77 12.44 -20.38
C GLY A 132 14.33 12.75 -20.77
N ILE A 133 13.65 11.74 -21.30
CA ILE A 133 12.24 11.80 -21.66
C ILE A 133 11.42 11.51 -20.40
N LYS A 134 10.56 12.44 -20.01
CA LYS A 134 9.68 12.29 -18.87
C LYS A 134 8.50 11.36 -19.21
N GLU A 135 8.20 10.40 -18.35
CA GLU A 135 6.96 9.66 -18.42
C GLU A 135 5.78 10.60 -18.20
N SER A 136 4.74 10.51 -19.02
CA SER A 136 3.64 11.46 -19.00
C SER A 136 2.31 10.80 -19.39
N LEU A 137 1.22 11.27 -18.80
CA LEU A 137 -0.13 10.88 -19.24
C LEU A 137 -0.46 11.36 -20.65
N ASN A 138 0.14 12.46 -21.09
CA ASN A 138 -0.21 13.17 -22.33
C ASN A 138 0.91 13.12 -23.39
N GLY A 139 1.90 12.27 -23.21
CA GLY A 139 3.06 12.18 -24.10
C GLY A 139 2.83 11.50 -25.46
N GLU A 140 1.57 11.19 -25.82
CA GLU A 140 1.23 10.32 -26.95
C GLU A 140 1.68 10.84 -28.33
N LEU A 141 1.71 12.14 -28.52
CA LEU A 141 2.08 12.71 -29.83
C LEU A 141 3.55 12.49 -30.17
N ASN A 142 4.44 12.56 -29.20
CA ASN A 142 5.89 12.55 -29.44
C ASN A 142 6.61 11.39 -28.75
N ASN A 143 6.05 10.85 -27.68
CA ASN A 143 6.69 9.88 -26.80
C ASN A 143 5.68 8.84 -26.31
N TYR A 144 4.93 8.23 -27.24
CA TYR A 144 3.88 7.24 -26.90
C TYR A 144 4.36 6.19 -25.89
N GLN A 145 5.57 5.64 -26.09
CA GLN A 145 6.14 4.58 -25.24
C GLN A 145 6.26 4.96 -23.75
N PHE A 146 6.26 6.26 -23.45
CA PHE A 146 6.31 6.81 -22.10
C PHE A 146 4.97 7.41 -21.63
N SER A 147 3.90 7.18 -22.39
CA SER A 147 2.56 7.63 -22.01
C SER A 147 1.83 6.64 -21.11
N GLY A 148 0.85 7.12 -20.35
CA GLY A 148 -0.03 6.26 -19.55
C GLY A 148 -0.79 5.24 -20.39
N ARG A 149 -1.12 5.56 -21.66
CA ARG A 149 -1.76 4.63 -22.58
C ARG A 149 -0.84 3.46 -22.95
N ALA A 150 0.44 3.71 -23.19
CA ALA A 150 1.40 2.68 -23.49
C ALA A 150 1.52 1.65 -22.37
N VAL A 151 1.43 2.08 -21.11
CA VAL A 151 1.36 1.19 -19.95
C VAL A 151 0.16 0.24 -20.07
N VAL A 152 -1.03 0.78 -20.32
CA VAL A 152 -2.27 -0.02 -20.48
C VAL A 152 -2.15 -0.98 -21.65
N ASP A 153 -1.59 -0.54 -22.76
CA ASP A 153 -1.45 -1.36 -23.97
C ASP A 153 -0.43 -2.51 -23.78
N ARG A 154 0.63 -2.29 -23.01
CA ARG A 154 1.56 -3.37 -22.60
C ARG A 154 0.86 -4.44 -21.77
N TYR A 155 0.04 -4.06 -20.78
CA TYR A 155 -0.75 -5.01 -20.01
C TYR A 155 -1.65 -5.85 -20.92
N LYS A 156 -2.31 -5.22 -21.89
CA LYS A 156 -3.15 -5.92 -22.87
C LYS A 156 -2.35 -6.82 -23.79
N ALA A 157 -1.20 -6.37 -24.27
CA ALA A 157 -0.33 -7.15 -25.16
C ALA A 157 0.21 -8.43 -24.49
N HIS A 158 0.31 -8.45 -23.18
CA HIS A 158 0.74 -9.59 -22.38
C HIS A 158 -0.43 -10.38 -21.75
N ASP A 159 -1.67 -10.09 -22.15
CA ASP A 159 -2.89 -10.71 -21.60
C ASP A 159 -2.96 -10.63 -20.07
N MET A 160 -2.52 -9.52 -19.54
CA MET A 160 -2.55 -9.24 -18.10
C MET A 160 -3.75 -8.35 -17.76
N PRO A 161 -4.68 -8.80 -16.92
CA PRO A 161 -5.87 -8.01 -16.60
C PRO A 161 -5.50 -6.82 -15.71
N LEU A 162 -5.43 -5.64 -16.31
CA LEU A 162 -5.30 -4.39 -15.59
C LEU A 162 -6.68 -3.90 -15.17
N GLY A 163 -6.90 -3.71 -13.88
CA GLY A 163 -8.14 -3.19 -13.33
C GLY A 163 -8.20 -1.67 -13.28
N TRP A 164 -7.08 -1.06 -12.93
CA TRP A 164 -6.98 0.39 -12.74
C TRP A 164 -5.56 0.90 -12.91
N LEU A 165 -5.47 2.16 -13.27
CA LEU A 165 -4.22 2.93 -13.32
C LEU A 165 -4.37 4.14 -12.40
N LEU A 166 -3.45 4.34 -11.51
CA LEU A 166 -3.35 5.53 -10.68
C LEU A 166 -2.14 6.35 -11.12
N PRO A 167 -2.35 7.42 -11.89
CA PRO A 167 -1.31 8.39 -12.14
C PRO A 167 -1.06 9.21 -10.87
N ASN A 168 0.17 9.44 -10.56
CA ASN A 168 0.58 10.25 -9.43
C ASN A 168 1.53 11.36 -9.90
N ASP A 169 1.31 12.56 -9.39
CA ASP A 169 2.05 13.76 -9.78
C ASP A 169 3.29 14.00 -8.91
#